data_bf58e4ce0a23d54fdf98029063737f3b
#
_entry.id   bf58e4ce0a23d54fdf98029063737f3b
#
_cell.length_a   1.000
_cell.length_b   1.000
_cell.length_c   1.000
_cell.angle_alpha   90.00
_cell.angle_beta   90.00
_cell.angle_gamma   90.00
#
_symmetry.space_group_name_H-M   'P 1'
#
loop_
_entity.id
_entity.type
_entity.pdbx_description
1 polymer ?
#
loop_
_entity_poly.entity_id
_entity_poly.type
_entity_poly.pdbx_seq_one_letter_code
_entity_poly.pdbx_strand_id
1 'polypeptide(L)'
;MKLFVLGATGYIGGDALHAIVKVHPEYDITALVRNPDKGAQVAVDYPKVKLVYGDLDSCELIVEESQKADIVCNWADADHEAAAKAIIKGLSARQSGTPGYLIHTSGTGILMYTDLDQKIFGEDATKIHDDWDNIQEMITGIPDHAPHRNVDKVVQSVRDGKAVKSAIVCPPCIYGAGRGPGNQTSVQVPLLAQNTLKQGHGIQVGAGKTFWTQIHVHDLSNLYLKLVEAAAADGGSATWNDEGYYFCESGDLVWGEVAHQVAKSAHKQGFMREDQVKEYSPEEVKKLAAWGPALWGCNSRCRAIRAKKLLGWSASSPSLKDEIDATVLFQAKKMGLVPGHAKIAAGDA
;
A
#
# COMPACT_ATOMS: atom_id res chain seq x y z
N MET A 1 21.51 4.18 -13.10
CA MET A 1 21.11 3.79 -11.72
C MET A 1 20.62 2.36 -11.74
N LYS A 2 21.04 1.54 -10.78
CA LYS A 2 20.65 0.13 -10.69
C LYS A 2 19.63 -0.03 -9.58
N LEU A 3 18.42 -0.49 -9.93
CA LEU A 3 17.33 -0.73 -8.99
C LEU A 3 17.09 -2.24 -8.84
N PHE A 4 16.91 -2.71 -7.61
CA PHE A 4 16.32 -4.00 -7.33
C PHE A 4 14.95 -3.82 -6.69
N VAL A 5 13.92 -4.45 -7.23
CA VAL A 5 12.54 -4.24 -6.79
C VAL A 5 11.86 -5.55 -6.40
N LEU A 6 11.22 -5.56 -5.24
CA LEU A 6 10.41 -6.66 -4.75
C LEU A 6 8.94 -6.23 -4.79
N GLY A 7 8.05 -7.11 -5.25
CA GLY A 7 6.62 -6.83 -5.32
C GLY A 7 6.12 -6.19 -6.63
N ALA A 8 6.92 -6.20 -7.71
CA ALA A 8 6.59 -5.63 -9.01
C ALA A 8 5.27 -6.13 -9.64
N THR A 9 4.78 -7.31 -9.24
CA THR A 9 3.51 -7.89 -9.69
C THR A 9 2.33 -7.60 -8.75
N GLY A 10 2.58 -6.88 -7.64
CA GLY A 10 1.59 -6.45 -6.67
C GLY A 10 0.89 -5.15 -7.08
N TYR A 11 -0.10 -4.74 -6.29
CA TYR A 11 -0.86 -3.51 -6.54
C TYR A 11 0.01 -2.25 -6.40
N ILE A 12 0.69 -2.09 -5.26
CA ILE A 12 1.57 -0.94 -5.01
C ILE A 12 2.79 -1.00 -5.92
N GLY A 13 3.51 -2.12 -5.91
CA GLY A 13 4.78 -2.24 -6.62
C GLY A 13 4.63 -2.21 -8.14
N GLY A 14 3.54 -2.74 -8.68
CA GLY A 14 3.25 -2.66 -10.12
C GLY A 14 3.01 -1.23 -10.57
N ASP A 15 2.26 -0.45 -9.80
CA ASP A 15 1.99 0.96 -10.12
C ASP A 15 3.24 1.85 -9.92
N ALA A 16 4.01 1.60 -8.85
CA ALA A 16 5.28 2.29 -8.61
C ALA A 16 6.31 1.99 -9.72
N LEU A 17 6.43 0.72 -10.14
CA LEU A 17 7.28 0.34 -11.26
C LEU A 17 6.86 1.05 -12.54
N HIS A 18 5.54 1.12 -12.83
CA HIS A 18 5.01 1.86 -13.97
C HIS A 18 5.46 3.33 -13.94
N ALA A 19 5.31 4.00 -12.81
CA ALA A 19 5.68 5.40 -12.66
C ALA A 19 7.18 5.61 -12.90
N ILE A 20 8.04 4.75 -12.35
CA ILE A 20 9.49 4.84 -12.47
C ILE A 20 9.94 4.57 -13.90
N VAL A 21 9.50 3.48 -14.53
CA VAL A 21 9.91 3.12 -15.90
C VAL A 21 9.46 4.17 -16.91
N LYS A 22 8.30 4.78 -16.70
CA LYS A 22 7.79 5.84 -17.58
C LYS A 22 8.66 7.11 -17.56
N VAL A 23 9.20 7.48 -16.41
CA VAL A 23 10.03 8.69 -16.24
C VAL A 23 11.51 8.40 -16.47
N HIS A 24 11.98 7.24 -16.03
CA HIS A 24 13.38 6.81 -16.07
C HIS A 24 13.55 5.49 -16.84
N PRO A 25 13.27 5.45 -18.16
CA PRO A 25 13.44 4.26 -18.98
C PRO A 25 14.91 3.81 -19.15
N GLU A 26 15.86 4.64 -18.70
CA GLU A 26 17.31 4.37 -18.70
C GLU A 26 17.80 3.63 -17.44
N TYR A 27 16.96 3.47 -16.40
CA TYR A 27 17.36 2.75 -15.20
C TYR A 27 17.49 1.25 -15.47
N ASP A 28 18.54 0.64 -14.92
CA ASP A 28 18.75 -0.81 -14.96
C ASP A 28 17.98 -1.45 -13.80
N ILE A 29 16.80 -1.99 -14.08
CA ILE A 29 15.87 -2.51 -13.08
C ILE A 29 15.87 -4.02 -13.11
N THR A 30 16.09 -4.65 -11.95
CA THR A 30 15.91 -6.08 -11.72
C THR A 30 14.72 -6.29 -10.78
N ALA A 31 13.78 -7.16 -11.15
CA ALA A 31 12.58 -7.45 -10.35
C ALA A 31 12.59 -8.89 -9.86
N LEU A 32 12.39 -9.09 -8.54
CA LEU A 32 12.14 -10.40 -7.95
C LEU A 32 10.69 -10.81 -8.23
N VAL A 33 10.53 -11.98 -8.88
CA VAL A 33 9.22 -12.50 -9.27
C VAL A 33 9.09 -13.95 -8.83
N ARG A 34 8.01 -14.25 -8.09
CA ARG A 34 7.75 -15.61 -7.59
C ARG A 34 7.09 -16.52 -8.63
N ASN A 35 6.24 -15.95 -9.46
CA ASN A 35 5.41 -16.71 -10.41
C ASN A 35 5.83 -16.36 -11.84
N PRO A 36 6.26 -17.37 -12.66
CA PRO A 36 6.69 -17.15 -14.05
C PRO A 36 5.62 -16.50 -14.95
N ASP A 37 4.34 -16.88 -14.79
CA ASP A 37 3.26 -16.29 -15.61
C ASP A 37 3.07 -14.80 -15.32
N LYS A 38 3.16 -14.41 -14.05
CA LYS A 38 3.16 -12.99 -13.66
C LYS A 38 4.43 -12.27 -14.08
N GLY A 39 5.57 -12.97 -14.07
CA GLY A 39 6.83 -12.48 -14.62
C GLY A 39 6.73 -12.18 -16.11
N ALA A 40 6.10 -13.07 -16.87
CA ALA A 40 5.86 -12.86 -18.30
C ALA A 40 5.07 -11.57 -18.57
N GLN A 41 4.07 -11.25 -17.73
CA GLN A 41 3.32 -9.98 -17.86
C GLN A 41 4.22 -8.76 -17.66
N VAL A 42 5.12 -8.82 -16.65
CA VAL A 42 6.10 -7.74 -16.43
C VAL A 42 7.05 -7.61 -17.62
N ALA A 43 7.53 -8.72 -18.17
CA ALA A 43 8.45 -8.70 -19.33
C ALA A 43 7.79 -8.18 -20.62
N VAL A 44 6.49 -8.40 -20.79
CA VAL A 44 5.73 -7.86 -21.93
C VAL A 44 5.58 -6.35 -21.83
N ASP A 45 5.18 -5.84 -20.67
CA ASP A 45 4.93 -4.41 -20.47
C ASP A 45 6.24 -3.62 -20.32
N TYR A 46 7.27 -4.24 -19.72
CA TYR A 46 8.57 -3.61 -19.44
C TYR A 46 9.74 -4.49 -19.91
N PRO A 47 9.99 -4.60 -21.23
CA PRO A 47 10.96 -5.54 -21.80
C PRO A 47 12.44 -5.27 -21.40
N LYS A 48 12.73 -4.11 -20.82
CA LYS A 48 14.07 -3.81 -20.28
C LYS A 48 14.25 -4.24 -18.82
N VAL A 49 13.17 -4.56 -18.11
CA VAL A 49 13.24 -5.02 -16.72
C VAL A 49 13.73 -6.45 -16.69
N LYS A 50 14.85 -6.69 -15.99
CA LYS A 50 15.40 -8.03 -15.78
C LYS A 50 14.59 -8.74 -14.70
N LEU A 51 14.34 -10.02 -14.90
CA LEU A 51 13.61 -10.84 -13.93
C LEU A 51 14.56 -11.83 -13.26
N VAL A 52 14.49 -11.90 -11.93
CA VAL A 52 15.07 -12.99 -11.14
C VAL A 52 13.94 -13.73 -10.43
N TYR A 53 14.03 -15.05 -10.40
CA TYR A 53 12.96 -15.90 -9.92
C TYR A 53 13.26 -16.42 -8.52
N GLY A 54 12.39 -16.09 -7.58
CA GLY A 54 12.45 -16.46 -6.18
C GLY A 54 11.28 -15.84 -5.42
N ASP A 55 11.20 -16.11 -4.15
CA ASP A 55 10.23 -15.53 -3.23
C ASP A 55 10.93 -14.74 -2.11
N LEU A 56 10.18 -14.29 -1.12
CA LEU A 56 10.72 -13.50 -0.01
C LEU A 56 11.58 -14.35 0.95
N ASP A 57 11.47 -15.69 0.91
CA ASP A 57 12.31 -16.62 1.66
C ASP A 57 13.62 -16.94 0.93
N SER A 58 13.78 -16.56 -0.32
CA SER A 58 15.00 -16.71 -1.12
C SER A 58 16.08 -15.72 -0.69
N CYS A 59 16.43 -15.76 0.62
CA CYS A 59 17.29 -14.75 1.26
C CYS A 59 18.66 -14.58 0.59
N GLU A 60 19.30 -15.67 0.13
CA GLU A 60 20.60 -15.60 -0.55
C GLU A 60 20.51 -14.82 -1.86
N LEU A 61 19.49 -15.09 -2.68
CA LEU A 61 19.21 -14.34 -3.91
C LEU A 61 18.93 -12.86 -3.62
N ILE A 62 18.15 -12.56 -2.58
CA ILE A 62 17.85 -11.18 -2.18
C ILE A 62 19.12 -10.45 -1.75
N VAL A 63 20.01 -11.09 -0.99
CA VAL A 63 21.32 -10.53 -0.61
C VAL A 63 22.15 -10.23 -1.85
N GLU A 64 22.27 -11.20 -2.78
CA GLU A 64 23.08 -11.07 -3.99
C GLU A 64 22.59 -9.92 -4.88
N GLU A 65 21.27 -9.84 -5.15
CA GLU A 65 20.72 -8.80 -6.00
C GLU A 65 20.73 -7.41 -5.32
N SER A 66 20.52 -7.36 -4.00
CA SER A 66 20.63 -6.11 -3.24
C SER A 66 22.07 -5.57 -3.21
N GLN A 67 23.07 -6.45 -3.19
CA GLN A 67 24.49 -6.06 -3.27
C GLN A 67 24.86 -5.41 -4.60
N LYS A 68 24.20 -5.79 -5.69
CA LYS A 68 24.40 -5.24 -7.04
C LYS A 68 23.66 -3.91 -7.28
N ALA A 69 22.62 -3.63 -6.47
CA ALA A 69 21.75 -2.48 -6.64
C ALA A 69 22.26 -1.22 -5.95
N ASP A 70 21.95 -0.05 -6.49
CA ASP A 70 22.14 1.24 -5.84
C ASP A 70 20.94 1.57 -4.93
N ILE A 71 19.74 1.20 -5.39
CA ILE A 71 18.47 1.41 -4.71
C ILE A 71 17.70 0.10 -4.68
N VAL A 72 17.19 -0.29 -3.51
CA VAL A 72 16.24 -1.39 -3.36
C VAL A 72 14.88 -0.83 -2.96
N CYS A 73 13.85 -1.17 -3.74
CA CYS A 73 12.47 -0.85 -3.41
C CYS A 73 11.74 -2.12 -2.96
N ASN A 74 11.35 -2.16 -1.69
CA ASN A 74 10.56 -3.26 -1.15
C ASN A 74 9.08 -2.86 -1.08
N TRP A 75 8.31 -3.25 -2.09
CA TRP A 75 6.86 -3.08 -2.21
C TRP A 75 6.10 -4.40 -1.97
N ALA A 76 6.80 -5.43 -1.51
CA ALA A 76 6.23 -6.75 -1.24
C ALA A 76 5.53 -6.78 0.14
N ASP A 77 5.52 -7.94 0.79
CA ASP A 77 4.96 -8.10 2.11
C ASP A 77 5.70 -7.23 3.15
N ALA A 78 4.97 -6.29 3.76
CA ALA A 78 5.49 -5.38 4.77
C ALA A 78 5.94 -6.09 6.06
N ASP A 79 5.43 -7.31 6.29
CA ASP A 79 5.66 -8.06 7.53
C ASP A 79 6.74 -9.16 7.38
N HIS A 80 7.42 -9.22 6.21
CA HIS A 80 8.41 -10.25 5.93
C HIS A 80 9.81 -9.86 6.42
N GLU A 81 10.08 -10.15 7.69
CA GLU A 81 11.32 -9.74 8.39
C GLU A 81 12.60 -10.31 7.75
N ALA A 82 12.57 -11.58 7.30
CA ALA A 82 13.75 -12.23 6.70
C ALA A 82 14.17 -11.51 5.41
N ALA A 83 13.22 -11.12 4.56
CA ALA A 83 13.51 -10.36 3.34
C ALA A 83 14.12 -8.99 3.65
N ALA A 84 13.56 -8.26 4.64
CA ALA A 84 14.11 -6.96 5.06
C ALA A 84 15.57 -7.07 5.55
N LYS A 85 15.87 -8.10 6.37
CA LYS A 85 17.24 -8.39 6.83
C LYS A 85 18.17 -8.75 5.68
N ALA A 86 17.70 -9.55 4.72
CA ALA A 86 18.47 -9.93 3.53
C ALA A 86 18.81 -8.71 2.66
N ILE A 87 17.86 -7.82 2.44
CA ILE A 87 18.05 -6.54 1.70
C ILE A 87 19.14 -5.71 2.39
N ILE A 88 19.02 -5.47 3.69
CA ILE A 88 19.99 -4.67 4.45
C ILE A 88 21.38 -5.31 4.39
N LYS A 89 21.48 -6.63 4.56
CA LYS A 89 22.75 -7.37 4.45
C LYS A 89 23.39 -7.17 3.08
N GLY A 90 22.63 -7.30 2.00
CA GLY A 90 23.12 -7.10 0.64
C GLY A 90 23.59 -5.66 0.40
N LEU A 91 22.77 -4.68 0.73
CA LEU A 91 23.13 -3.26 0.59
C LEU A 91 24.35 -2.88 1.42
N SER A 92 24.52 -3.43 2.63
CA SER A 92 25.68 -3.20 3.50
C SER A 92 26.97 -3.83 2.97
N ALA A 93 26.87 -4.86 2.14
CA ALA A 93 28.01 -5.55 1.54
C ALA A 93 28.51 -4.93 0.23
N ARG A 94 27.92 -3.83 -0.22
CA ARG A 94 28.32 -3.12 -1.45
C ARG A 94 29.75 -2.61 -1.37
N GLN A 95 30.46 -2.69 -2.48
CA GLN A 95 31.85 -2.24 -2.62
C GLN A 95 31.96 -0.87 -3.33
N SER A 96 30.84 -0.13 -3.46
CA SER A 96 30.79 1.09 -4.27
C SER A 96 31.39 2.34 -3.60
N GLY A 97 31.69 2.29 -2.31
CA GLY A 97 32.16 3.45 -1.52
C GLY A 97 31.05 4.47 -1.20
N THR A 98 29.83 4.29 -1.72
CA THR A 98 28.64 5.10 -1.43
C THR A 98 27.58 4.24 -0.75
N PRO A 99 26.74 4.81 0.13
CA PRO A 99 25.66 4.05 0.75
C PRO A 99 24.66 3.53 -0.28
N GLY A 100 24.06 2.35 0.00
CA GLY A 100 22.91 1.85 -0.72
C GLY A 100 21.62 2.47 -0.16
N TYR A 101 20.56 2.51 -0.96
CA TYR A 101 19.28 3.07 -0.53
C TYR A 101 18.23 1.97 -0.42
N LEU A 102 17.50 1.95 0.68
CA LEU A 102 16.33 1.10 0.89
C LEU A 102 15.07 1.97 1.00
N ILE A 103 14.12 1.77 0.10
CA ILE A 103 12.78 2.36 0.18
C ILE A 103 11.81 1.22 0.49
N HIS A 104 11.35 1.17 1.75
CA HIS A 104 10.51 0.11 2.28
C HIS A 104 9.06 0.58 2.40
N THR A 105 8.11 -0.31 2.09
CA THR A 105 6.69 -0.08 2.31
C THR A 105 6.26 -0.71 3.64
N SER A 106 5.77 0.12 4.54
CA SER A 106 5.04 -0.25 5.75
C SER A 106 3.53 -0.02 5.52
N GLY A 107 2.77 0.31 6.53
CA GLY A 107 1.35 0.66 6.41
C GLY A 107 0.81 1.34 7.68
N THR A 108 -0.14 2.29 7.51
CA THR A 108 -0.73 2.96 8.67
C THR A 108 -1.60 2.04 9.53
N GLY A 109 -1.71 0.75 9.17
CA GLY A 109 -2.17 -0.30 10.07
C GLY A 109 -1.41 -0.34 11.39
N ILE A 110 -0.14 0.11 11.40
CA ILE A 110 0.66 0.26 12.63
C ILE A 110 0.00 1.17 13.67
N LEU A 111 -0.82 2.13 13.26
CA LEU A 111 -1.48 3.10 14.15
C LEU A 111 -2.74 2.53 14.84
N MET A 112 -3.23 1.38 14.40
CA MET A 112 -4.43 0.74 14.96
C MET A 112 -4.21 0.11 16.34
N TYR A 113 -2.97 0.00 16.80
CA TYR A 113 -2.62 -0.77 18.01
C TYR A 113 -3.43 -0.36 19.24
N THR A 114 -3.71 0.94 19.40
CA THR A 114 -4.48 1.44 20.56
C THR A 114 -5.90 0.85 20.59
N ASP A 115 -6.61 0.88 19.45
CA ASP A 115 -7.97 0.36 19.35
C ASP A 115 -7.99 -1.16 19.48
N LEU A 116 -6.98 -1.83 18.89
CA LEU A 116 -6.83 -3.29 19.01
C LEU A 116 -6.59 -3.74 20.46
N ASP A 117 -5.72 -3.04 21.21
CA ASP A 117 -5.41 -3.32 22.60
C ASP A 117 -6.63 -3.10 23.53
N GLN A 118 -7.36 -2.01 23.26
CA GLN A 118 -8.56 -1.65 24.03
C GLN A 118 -9.81 -2.39 23.53
N LYS A 119 -9.75 -3.08 22.40
CA LYS A 119 -10.90 -3.75 21.75
C LYS A 119 -12.04 -2.77 21.47
N ILE A 120 -11.71 -1.55 21.08
CA ILE A 120 -12.65 -0.51 20.68
C ILE A 120 -12.78 -0.54 19.17
N PHE A 121 -14.00 -0.74 18.67
CA PHE A 121 -14.28 -0.83 17.24
C PHE A 121 -15.50 0.02 16.88
N GLY A 122 -15.43 0.70 15.76
CA GLY A 122 -16.56 1.50 15.23
C GLY A 122 -16.69 2.89 15.85
N GLU A 123 -15.86 3.26 16.81
CA GLU A 123 -15.86 4.56 17.47
C GLU A 123 -14.76 5.48 16.92
N ASP A 124 -14.94 6.78 17.05
CA ASP A 124 -13.96 7.77 16.62
C ASP A 124 -12.77 7.89 17.63
N ALA A 125 -11.63 8.34 17.11
CA ALA A 125 -10.49 8.74 17.91
C ALA A 125 -9.95 10.07 17.42
N THR A 126 -9.45 10.90 18.35
CA THR A 126 -8.97 12.25 18.05
C THR A 126 -7.51 12.30 17.66
N LYS A 127 -6.72 11.26 18.00
CA LYS A 127 -5.27 11.23 17.77
C LYS A 127 -4.94 11.23 16.28
N ILE A 128 -4.07 12.14 15.87
CA ILE A 128 -3.50 12.20 14.52
C ILE A 128 -1.99 12.14 14.66
N HIS A 129 -1.37 11.20 13.95
CA HIS A 129 0.08 11.08 13.89
C HIS A 129 0.64 11.91 12.73
N ASP A 130 1.86 12.41 12.86
CA ASP A 130 2.54 13.09 11.77
C ASP A 130 4.01 12.63 11.65
N ASP A 131 4.58 12.83 10.48
CA ASP A 131 5.94 12.42 10.14
C ASP A 131 6.96 13.56 10.28
N TRP A 132 6.63 14.63 10.95
CA TRP A 132 7.48 15.81 11.09
C TRP A 132 7.74 16.20 12.54
N ASP A 133 6.74 16.74 13.24
CA ASP A 133 6.89 17.24 14.62
C ASP A 133 6.99 16.08 15.63
N ASN A 134 6.27 14.96 15.38
CA ASN A 134 6.20 13.81 16.26
C ASN A 134 6.90 12.56 15.69
N ILE A 135 7.89 12.73 14.82
CA ILE A 135 8.58 11.60 14.17
C ILE A 135 9.15 10.59 15.18
N GLN A 136 9.60 11.04 16.35
CA GLN A 136 10.14 10.17 17.40
C GLN A 136 9.09 9.21 17.95
N GLU A 137 7.81 9.58 17.94
CA GLU A 137 6.75 8.65 18.30
C GLU A 137 6.70 7.47 17.32
N MET A 138 6.86 7.72 16.02
CA MET A 138 6.89 6.67 15.00
C MET A 138 8.14 5.79 15.09
N ILE A 139 9.27 6.39 15.44
CA ILE A 139 10.55 5.68 15.51
C ILE A 139 10.69 4.85 16.79
N THR A 140 10.23 5.36 17.95
CA THR A 140 10.47 4.73 19.26
C THR A 140 9.24 4.53 20.12
N GLY A 141 8.14 5.25 19.85
CA GLY A 141 6.95 5.25 20.71
C GLY A 141 5.91 4.16 20.38
N ILE A 142 5.94 3.61 19.19
CA ILE A 142 5.01 2.53 18.77
C ILE A 142 5.42 1.20 19.45
N PRO A 143 4.50 0.48 20.12
CA PRO A 143 4.83 -0.76 20.81
C PRO A 143 5.19 -1.89 19.85
N ASP A 144 5.99 -2.84 20.33
CA ASP A 144 6.56 -3.92 19.50
C ASP A 144 5.51 -4.86 18.90
N HIS A 145 4.34 -4.98 19.51
CA HIS A 145 3.23 -5.82 19.03
C HIS A 145 2.32 -5.13 18.01
N ALA A 146 2.54 -3.85 17.73
CA ALA A 146 1.76 -3.14 16.71
C ALA A 146 1.99 -3.77 15.32
N PRO A 147 0.97 -3.79 14.44
CA PRO A 147 1.14 -4.25 13.06
C PRO A 147 2.35 -3.60 12.39
N HIS A 148 3.06 -4.33 11.54
CA HIS A 148 4.25 -3.87 10.78
C HIS A 148 5.47 -3.47 11.61
N ARG A 149 5.32 -3.30 12.95
CA ARG A 149 6.38 -2.78 13.82
C ARG A 149 7.65 -3.61 13.81
N ASN A 150 7.53 -4.94 13.75
CA ASN A 150 8.67 -5.86 13.71
C ASN A 150 9.61 -5.55 12.53
N VAL A 151 9.07 -5.33 11.33
CA VAL A 151 9.88 -5.04 10.13
C VAL A 151 10.33 -3.59 10.10
N ASP A 152 9.49 -2.63 10.51
CA ASP A 152 9.91 -1.24 10.66
C ASP A 152 11.15 -1.10 11.54
N LYS A 153 11.23 -1.83 12.66
CA LYS A 153 12.42 -1.87 13.54
C LYS A 153 13.65 -2.43 12.83
N VAL A 154 13.51 -3.45 11.99
CA VAL A 154 14.62 -3.97 11.18
C VAL A 154 15.11 -2.90 10.21
N VAL A 155 14.22 -2.21 9.49
CA VAL A 155 14.59 -1.14 8.57
C VAL A 155 15.22 0.05 9.30
N GLN A 156 14.71 0.39 10.48
CA GLN A 156 15.24 1.46 11.34
C GLN A 156 16.58 1.10 12.01
N SER A 157 17.01 -0.16 11.99
CA SER A 157 18.27 -0.57 12.63
C SER A 157 19.53 0.01 11.98
N VAL A 158 19.44 0.50 10.73
CA VAL A 158 20.56 1.09 9.96
C VAL A 158 20.75 2.59 10.26
N ARG A 159 20.76 2.96 11.53
CA ARG A 159 20.73 4.37 12.00
C ARG A 159 21.94 5.22 11.59
N ASP A 160 23.11 4.64 11.47
CA ASP A 160 24.35 5.39 11.19
C ASP A 160 24.41 5.94 9.74
N GLY A 161 23.57 5.43 8.84
CA GLY A 161 23.45 5.86 7.45
C GLY A 161 24.73 5.70 6.60
N LYS A 162 25.78 5.05 7.13
CA LYS A 162 27.07 4.91 6.43
C LYS A 162 27.02 3.92 5.29
N ALA A 163 26.46 2.74 5.55
CA ALA A 163 26.34 1.70 4.55
C ALA A 163 24.97 1.71 3.84
N VAL A 164 23.91 2.02 4.59
CA VAL A 164 22.54 2.01 4.09
C VAL A 164 21.79 3.25 4.55
N LYS A 165 21.16 3.94 3.61
CA LYS A 165 20.17 4.98 3.84
C LYS A 165 18.78 4.39 3.62
N SER A 166 17.90 4.46 4.62
CA SER A 166 16.57 3.87 4.54
C SER A 166 15.45 4.90 4.63
N ALA A 167 14.38 4.69 3.86
CA ALA A 167 13.11 5.39 3.98
C ALA A 167 11.99 4.38 4.13
N ILE A 168 11.08 4.62 5.09
CA ILE A 168 9.85 3.87 5.29
C ILE A 168 8.70 4.72 4.76
N VAL A 169 8.02 4.23 3.74
CA VAL A 169 6.76 4.81 3.26
C VAL A 169 5.62 4.06 3.92
N CYS A 170 4.75 4.79 4.60
CA CYS A 170 3.66 4.24 5.39
C CYS A 170 2.31 4.70 4.82
N PRO A 171 1.76 3.99 3.79
CA PRO A 171 0.51 4.36 3.16
C PRO A 171 -0.70 4.01 4.04
N PRO A 172 -1.76 4.85 3.97
CA PRO A 172 -3.05 4.57 4.59
C PRO A 172 -3.96 3.71 3.71
N CYS A 173 -5.29 3.90 3.77
CA CYS A 173 -6.21 3.24 2.86
C CYS A 173 -5.92 3.62 1.41
N ILE A 174 -5.37 2.69 0.63
CA ILE A 174 -5.04 2.91 -0.78
C ILE A 174 -6.26 2.57 -1.63
N TYR A 175 -6.54 3.41 -2.65
CA TYR A 175 -7.65 3.21 -3.60
C TYR A 175 -7.24 3.55 -5.04
N GLY A 176 -8.16 3.37 -5.97
CA GLY A 176 -7.97 3.59 -7.40
C GLY A 176 -7.44 2.35 -8.14
N ALA A 177 -7.53 2.37 -9.46
CA ALA A 177 -7.02 1.29 -10.31
C ALA A 177 -5.51 1.43 -10.51
N GLY A 178 -4.75 0.36 -10.26
CA GLY A 178 -3.31 0.31 -10.55
C GLY A 178 -3.02 0.22 -12.05
N ARG A 179 -1.84 0.71 -12.47
CA ARG A 179 -1.37 0.70 -13.87
C ARG A 179 -0.35 -0.41 -14.15
N GLY A 180 0.03 -1.17 -13.12
CA GLY A 180 0.99 -2.26 -13.28
C GLY A 180 0.40 -3.48 -14.01
N PRO A 181 1.25 -4.38 -14.54
CA PRO A 181 0.83 -5.54 -15.32
C PRO A 181 0.18 -6.65 -14.50
N GLY A 182 0.35 -6.62 -13.16
CA GLY A 182 -0.14 -7.65 -12.26
C GLY A 182 -1.46 -7.28 -11.59
N ASN A 183 -1.48 -7.27 -10.25
CA ASN A 183 -2.66 -6.88 -9.49
C ASN A 183 -2.92 -5.36 -9.60
N GLN A 184 -4.12 -4.99 -10.03
CA GLN A 184 -4.52 -3.58 -10.18
C GLN A 184 -5.56 -3.15 -9.15
N THR A 185 -5.84 -3.98 -8.15
CA THR A 185 -6.94 -3.76 -7.19
C THR A 185 -6.40 -3.64 -5.77
N SER A 186 -6.86 -2.62 -5.03
CA SER A 186 -6.61 -2.45 -3.60
C SER A 186 -7.38 -3.47 -2.76
N VAL A 187 -7.30 -3.36 -1.42
CA VAL A 187 -7.89 -4.33 -0.50
C VAL A 187 -9.13 -3.79 0.19
N GLN A 188 -9.04 -2.72 0.96
CA GLN A 188 -10.05 -2.33 1.96
C GLN A 188 -11.41 -1.99 1.34
N VAL A 189 -11.47 -1.01 0.45
CA VAL A 189 -12.74 -0.58 -0.17
C VAL A 189 -13.31 -1.64 -1.12
N PRO A 190 -12.51 -2.31 -1.98
CA PRO A 190 -13.01 -3.42 -2.80
C PRO A 190 -13.57 -4.59 -1.99
N LEU A 191 -12.95 -4.94 -0.85
CA LEU A 191 -13.44 -6.00 0.03
C LEU A 191 -14.76 -5.60 0.71
N LEU A 192 -14.91 -4.33 1.12
CA LEU A 192 -16.16 -3.80 1.64
C LEU A 192 -17.26 -3.85 0.57
N ALA A 193 -16.98 -3.39 -0.65
CA ALA A 193 -17.91 -3.45 -1.77
C ALA A 193 -18.33 -4.90 -2.11
N GLN A 194 -17.37 -5.83 -2.14
CA GLN A 194 -17.66 -7.25 -2.36
C GLN A 194 -18.61 -7.81 -1.30
N ASN A 195 -18.38 -7.51 -0.03
CA ASN A 195 -19.24 -8.00 1.05
C ASN A 195 -20.60 -7.32 1.04
N THR A 196 -20.68 -6.01 0.75
CA THR A 196 -21.94 -5.29 0.53
C THR A 196 -22.79 -5.96 -0.56
N LEU A 197 -22.20 -6.27 -1.71
CA LEU A 197 -22.88 -6.97 -2.80
C LEU A 197 -23.33 -8.38 -2.41
N LYS A 198 -22.52 -9.13 -1.65
CA LYS A 198 -22.88 -10.48 -1.17
C LYS A 198 -24.02 -10.46 -0.17
N GLN A 199 -24.07 -9.48 0.72
CA GLN A 199 -25.09 -9.39 1.77
C GLN A 199 -26.38 -8.70 1.27
N GLY A 200 -26.32 -7.98 0.14
CA GLY A 200 -27.46 -7.20 -0.37
C GLY A 200 -27.76 -5.94 0.44
N HIS A 201 -26.84 -5.50 1.30
CA HIS A 201 -26.91 -4.24 2.06
C HIS A 201 -25.50 -3.81 2.48
N GLY A 202 -25.31 -2.52 2.77
CA GLY A 202 -24.06 -1.97 3.28
C GLY A 202 -23.72 -2.52 4.68
N ILE A 203 -22.45 -2.52 4.99
CA ILE A 203 -21.88 -3.07 6.24
C ILE A 203 -21.06 -1.99 6.92
N GLN A 204 -21.39 -1.65 8.19
CA GLN A 204 -20.53 -0.83 9.03
C GLN A 204 -20.19 -1.57 10.33
N VAL A 205 -19.02 -1.31 10.90
CA VAL A 205 -18.59 -1.86 12.18
C VAL A 205 -19.05 -0.92 13.28
N GLY A 206 -19.88 -1.42 14.22
CA GLY A 206 -20.43 -0.63 15.31
C GLY A 206 -21.04 0.67 14.81
N ALA A 207 -20.80 1.79 15.47
CA ALA A 207 -21.33 3.10 15.10
C ALA A 207 -20.80 3.67 13.77
N GLY A 208 -19.82 3.02 13.14
CA GLY A 208 -19.26 3.43 11.85
C GLY A 208 -18.45 4.74 11.89
N LYS A 209 -18.04 5.19 13.08
CA LYS A 209 -17.37 6.50 13.27
C LYS A 209 -15.85 6.46 13.11
N THR A 210 -15.26 5.31 12.85
CA THR A 210 -13.81 5.18 12.71
C THR A 210 -13.25 5.99 11.57
N PHE A 211 -12.13 6.67 11.82
CA PHE A 211 -11.41 7.49 10.87
C PHE A 211 -10.17 6.78 10.32
N TRP A 212 -9.97 6.90 9.02
CA TRP A 212 -8.70 6.64 8.35
C TRP A 212 -8.29 7.83 7.51
N THR A 213 -7.03 7.88 7.15
CA THR A 213 -6.56 8.65 5.99
C THR A 213 -6.56 7.76 4.76
N GLN A 214 -6.47 8.37 3.58
CA GLN A 214 -6.57 7.69 2.29
C GLN A 214 -5.55 8.22 1.30
N ILE A 215 -5.22 7.43 0.29
CA ILE A 215 -4.33 7.83 -0.81
C ILE A 215 -4.70 7.11 -2.11
N HIS A 216 -4.71 7.82 -3.22
CA HIS A 216 -4.80 7.20 -4.54
C HIS A 216 -3.48 6.52 -4.89
N VAL A 217 -3.51 5.31 -5.49
CA VAL A 217 -2.31 4.54 -5.83
C VAL A 217 -1.33 5.30 -6.72
N HIS A 218 -1.83 6.16 -7.62
CA HIS A 218 -0.98 6.98 -8.49
C HIS A 218 -0.20 8.05 -7.72
N ASP A 219 -0.82 8.67 -6.71
CA ASP A 219 -0.13 9.66 -5.86
C ASP A 219 0.88 8.98 -4.94
N LEU A 220 0.57 7.77 -4.44
CA LEU A 220 1.52 6.94 -3.72
C LEU A 220 2.73 6.60 -4.60
N SER A 221 2.51 6.19 -5.84
CA SER A 221 3.57 5.87 -6.79
C SER A 221 4.43 7.09 -7.14
N ASN A 222 3.83 8.28 -7.19
CA ASN A 222 4.56 9.53 -7.36
C ASN A 222 5.48 9.83 -6.16
N LEU A 223 5.09 9.44 -4.93
CA LEU A 223 5.99 9.56 -3.79
C LEU A 223 7.18 8.59 -3.91
N TYR A 224 6.94 7.34 -4.31
CA TYR A 224 8.03 6.39 -4.56
C TYR A 224 8.99 6.89 -5.64
N LEU A 225 8.47 7.43 -6.75
CA LEU A 225 9.28 8.03 -7.79
C LEU A 225 10.18 9.14 -7.24
N LYS A 226 9.62 10.08 -6.47
CA LYS A 226 10.40 11.17 -5.86
C LYS A 226 11.48 10.69 -4.88
N LEU A 227 11.21 9.65 -4.11
CA LEU A 227 12.20 9.03 -3.22
C LEU A 227 13.31 8.33 -4.02
N VAL A 228 12.97 7.64 -5.12
CA VAL A 228 13.94 7.04 -6.03
C VAL A 228 14.81 8.12 -6.70
N GLU A 229 14.23 9.21 -7.16
CA GLU A 229 14.96 10.34 -7.72
C GLU A 229 15.89 10.99 -6.69
N ALA A 230 15.42 11.19 -5.45
CA ALA A 230 16.25 11.68 -4.37
C ALA A 230 17.42 10.73 -4.06
N ALA A 231 17.16 9.42 -3.98
CA ALA A 231 18.22 8.42 -3.80
C ALA A 231 19.23 8.43 -4.94
N ALA A 232 18.77 8.57 -6.20
CA ALA A 232 19.61 8.69 -7.38
C ALA A 232 20.50 9.96 -7.40
N ALA A 233 20.05 11.01 -6.67
CA ALA A 233 20.78 12.26 -6.45
C ALA A 233 21.54 12.28 -5.11
N ASP A 234 22.09 11.15 -4.69
CA ASP A 234 22.83 10.97 -3.42
C ASP A 234 22.08 11.40 -2.16
N GLY A 235 20.78 11.14 -2.14
CA GLY A 235 19.85 11.45 -1.06
C GLY A 235 19.01 12.71 -1.29
N GLY A 236 19.44 13.59 -2.18
CA GLY A 236 18.68 14.77 -2.61
C GLY A 236 18.16 15.62 -1.45
N SER A 237 16.91 16.07 -1.56
CA SER A 237 16.19 16.78 -0.50
C SER A 237 15.47 15.86 0.49
N ALA A 238 15.46 14.54 0.25
CA ALA A 238 14.85 13.59 1.15
C ALA A 238 15.66 13.42 2.44
N THR A 239 15.00 13.05 3.53
CA THR A 239 15.65 12.60 4.76
C THR A 239 15.55 11.09 4.88
N TRP A 240 16.52 10.50 5.58
CA TRP A 240 16.73 9.07 5.63
C TRP A 240 16.97 8.58 7.06
N ASN A 241 16.86 7.28 7.30
CA ASN A 241 17.10 6.62 8.57
C ASN A 241 16.16 7.13 9.69
N ASP A 242 16.65 7.70 10.79
CA ASP A 242 15.80 8.18 11.90
C ASP A 242 14.83 9.31 11.49
N GLU A 243 15.11 10.00 10.40
CA GLU A 243 14.22 10.99 9.79
C GLU A 243 13.57 10.50 8.48
N GLY A 244 13.74 9.23 8.15
CA GLY A 244 13.28 8.62 6.90
C GLY A 244 11.88 8.01 6.97
N TYR A 245 10.98 8.45 7.84
CA TYR A 245 9.60 7.93 7.91
C TYR A 245 8.65 8.88 7.18
N TYR A 246 7.91 8.37 6.21
CA TYR A 246 7.05 9.15 5.31
C TYR A 246 5.62 8.65 5.36
N PHE A 247 4.70 9.45 5.86
CA PHE A 247 3.29 9.28 5.58
C PHE A 247 2.94 9.80 4.18
N CYS A 248 1.84 9.30 3.63
CA CYS A 248 1.26 9.79 2.38
C CYS A 248 -0.26 9.77 2.49
N GLU A 249 -0.89 10.92 2.38
CA GLU A 249 -2.35 11.03 2.47
C GLU A 249 -2.90 12.15 1.58
N SER A 250 -4.13 11.94 1.09
CA SER A 250 -4.90 12.88 0.28
C SER A 250 -6.19 13.33 0.96
N GLY A 251 -6.37 13.02 2.24
CA GLY A 251 -7.53 13.39 3.04
C GLY A 251 -7.99 12.29 3.99
N ASP A 252 -9.01 12.62 4.77
CA ASP A 252 -9.63 11.72 5.73
C ASP A 252 -10.81 10.96 5.10
N LEU A 253 -11.12 9.79 5.64
CA LEU A 253 -12.36 9.05 5.42
C LEU A 253 -12.96 8.58 6.75
N VAL A 254 -14.28 8.45 6.77
CA VAL A 254 -15.03 7.80 7.86
C VAL A 254 -15.63 6.51 7.29
N TRP A 255 -15.37 5.38 7.93
CA TRP A 255 -15.76 4.08 7.36
C TRP A 255 -17.26 3.90 7.22
N GLY A 256 -18.07 4.45 8.14
CA GLY A 256 -19.54 4.46 7.99
C GLY A 256 -19.99 5.24 6.75
N GLU A 257 -19.37 6.39 6.47
CA GLU A 257 -19.67 7.17 5.26
C GLU A 257 -19.27 6.40 3.99
N VAL A 258 -18.12 5.73 3.99
CA VAL A 258 -17.70 4.87 2.87
C VAL A 258 -18.69 3.72 2.68
N ALA A 259 -19.17 3.09 3.76
CA ALA A 259 -20.16 2.03 3.69
C ALA A 259 -21.48 2.53 3.03
N HIS A 260 -21.95 3.72 3.42
CA HIS A 260 -23.12 4.35 2.79
C HIS A 260 -22.89 4.68 1.31
N GLN A 261 -21.71 5.20 0.96
CA GLN A 261 -21.38 5.51 -0.44
C GLN A 261 -21.31 4.24 -1.30
N VAL A 262 -20.75 3.16 -0.79
CA VAL A 262 -20.69 1.84 -1.47
C VAL A 262 -22.09 1.26 -1.65
N ALA A 263 -22.95 1.29 -0.61
CA ALA A 263 -24.33 0.80 -0.69
C ALA A 263 -25.15 1.61 -1.69
N LYS A 264 -25.06 2.94 -1.63
CA LYS A 264 -25.72 3.85 -2.57
C LYS A 264 -25.28 3.60 -4.02
N SER A 265 -23.98 3.39 -4.24
CA SER A 265 -23.44 3.06 -5.55
C SER A 265 -23.98 1.72 -6.06
N ALA A 266 -23.99 0.69 -5.22
CA ALA A 266 -24.51 -0.64 -5.56
C ALA A 266 -26.02 -0.59 -5.92
N HIS A 267 -26.82 0.18 -5.17
CA HIS A 267 -28.22 0.41 -5.48
C HIS A 267 -28.41 1.19 -6.80
N LYS A 268 -27.70 2.30 -6.97
CA LYS A 268 -27.75 3.12 -8.19
C LYS A 268 -27.40 2.32 -9.46
N GLN A 269 -26.48 1.37 -9.34
CA GLN A 269 -26.06 0.50 -10.44
C GLN A 269 -26.95 -0.74 -10.61
N GLY A 270 -28.02 -0.89 -9.82
CA GLY A 270 -28.98 -1.97 -9.93
C GLY A 270 -28.55 -3.31 -9.33
N PHE A 271 -27.47 -3.35 -8.55
CA PHE A 271 -26.98 -4.57 -7.89
C PHE A 271 -27.67 -4.85 -6.55
N MET A 272 -28.34 -3.86 -5.96
CA MET A 272 -29.10 -3.98 -4.74
C MET A 272 -30.46 -3.31 -4.87
N ARG A 273 -31.44 -3.82 -4.12
CA ARG A 273 -32.82 -3.23 -4.12
C ARG A 273 -32.89 -1.91 -3.35
N GLU A 274 -32.09 -1.77 -2.32
CA GLU A 274 -32.06 -0.64 -1.39
C GLU A 274 -30.60 -0.30 -1.06
N ASP A 275 -30.33 0.92 -0.60
CA ASP A 275 -29.02 1.40 -0.16
C ASP A 275 -28.84 1.35 1.37
N GLN A 276 -29.64 0.53 2.06
CA GLN A 276 -29.57 0.36 3.51
C GLN A 276 -28.19 -0.10 3.97
N VAL A 277 -27.67 0.50 5.05
CA VAL A 277 -26.47 0.06 5.77
C VAL A 277 -26.88 -0.51 7.12
N LYS A 278 -26.30 -1.65 7.49
CA LYS A 278 -26.52 -2.30 8.77
C LYS A 278 -25.27 -2.26 9.63
N GLU A 279 -25.51 -2.06 10.91
CA GLU A 279 -24.49 -2.17 11.94
C GLU A 279 -24.18 -3.65 12.21
N TYR A 280 -22.89 -3.95 12.33
CA TYR A 280 -22.35 -5.27 12.62
C TYR A 280 -21.41 -5.19 13.82
N SER A 281 -21.47 -6.15 14.70
CA SER A 281 -20.44 -6.35 15.71
C SER A 281 -19.11 -6.76 15.07
N PRO A 282 -17.97 -6.53 15.74
CA PRO A 282 -16.66 -7.00 15.27
C PRO A 282 -16.63 -8.50 14.96
N GLU A 283 -17.32 -9.32 15.78
CA GLU A 283 -17.40 -10.77 15.62
C GLU A 283 -18.18 -11.17 14.37
N GLU A 284 -19.23 -10.45 14.03
CA GLU A 284 -19.99 -10.68 12.80
C GLU A 284 -19.18 -10.28 11.56
N VAL A 285 -18.53 -9.11 11.60
CA VAL A 285 -17.67 -8.66 10.49
C VAL A 285 -16.51 -9.61 10.28
N LYS A 286 -15.92 -10.18 11.35
CA LYS A 286 -14.84 -11.16 11.27
C LYS A 286 -15.24 -12.43 10.49
N LYS A 287 -16.53 -12.81 10.52
CA LYS A 287 -17.05 -13.96 9.74
C LYS A 287 -17.13 -13.62 8.24
N LEU A 288 -17.30 -12.35 7.89
CA LEU A 288 -17.36 -11.89 6.49
C LEU A 288 -15.97 -11.63 5.92
N ALA A 289 -15.08 -11.07 6.73
CA ALA A 289 -13.72 -10.74 6.39
C ALA A 289 -12.84 -10.84 7.65
N ALA A 290 -11.88 -11.75 7.66
CA ALA A 290 -11.07 -12.07 8.85
C ALA A 290 -10.43 -10.83 9.50
N TRP A 291 -9.95 -9.89 8.69
CA TRP A 291 -9.36 -8.61 9.11
C TRP A 291 -10.35 -7.44 9.12
N GLY A 292 -11.61 -7.67 8.75
CA GLY A 292 -12.63 -6.63 8.64
C GLY A 292 -12.80 -5.73 9.87
N PRO A 293 -12.82 -6.28 11.10
CA PRO A 293 -12.89 -5.45 12.31
C PRO A 293 -11.75 -4.44 12.42
N ALA A 294 -10.52 -4.84 12.08
CA ALA A 294 -9.37 -3.93 12.08
C ALA A 294 -9.43 -2.95 10.90
N LEU A 295 -9.71 -3.45 9.70
CA LEU A 295 -9.69 -2.65 8.46
C LEU A 295 -10.75 -1.56 8.40
N TRP A 296 -11.93 -1.78 9.03
CA TRP A 296 -13.08 -0.88 8.97
C TRP A 296 -13.55 -0.37 10.33
N GLY A 297 -13.04 -0.96 11.43
CA GLY A 297 -13.48 -0.66 12.78
C GLY A 297 -12.43 -0.06 13.71
N CYS A 298 -11.15 0.01 13.32
CA CYS A 298 -10.09 0.70 14.06
C CYS A 298 -9.72 2.03 13.41
N ASN A 299 -9.21 2.98 14.19
CA ASN A 299 -8.76 4.27 13.70
C ASN A 299 -7.29 4.20 13.21
N SER A 300 -7.01 4.96 12.14
CA SER A 300 -5.66 5.11 11.60
C SER A 300 -5.56 6.46 10.88
N ARG A 301 -5.09 7.50 11.61
CA ARG A 301 -5.04 8.88 11.10
C ARG A 301 -3.62 9.41 11.09
N CYS A 302 -3.20 9.92 9.95
CA CYS A 302 -1.87 10.51 9.80
C CYS A 302 -1.91 11.81 8.99
N ARG A 303 -0.78 12.55 9.02
CA ARG A 303 -0.53 13.72 8.16
C ARG A 303 0.83 13.58 7.49
N ALA A 304 0.80 13.70 6.18
CA ALA A 304 1.99 13.69 5.32
C ALA A 304 2.59 15.10 5.25
N ILE A 305 3.47 15.43 6.15
CA ILE A 305 4.14 16.74 6.21
C ILE A 305 5.49 16.66 5.51
N ARG A 306 6.26 15.62 5.77
CA ARG A 306 7.64 15.44 5.30
C ARG A 306 7.74 15.41 3.79
N ALA A 307 6.95 14.59 3.13
CA ALA A 307 6.93 14.49 1.67
C ALA A 307 6.54 15.83 1.01
N LYS A 308 5.55 16.52 1.58
CA LYS A 308 5.10 17.83 1.08
C LYS A 308 6.20 18.88 1.18
N LYS A 309 6.87 18.98 2.36
CA LYS A 309 7.90 19.98 2.62
C LYS A 309 9.20 19.72 1.85
N LEU A 310 9.69 18.49 1.85
CA LEU A 310 11.02 18.17 1.35
C LEU A 310 11.03 17.82 -0.14
N LEU A 311 10.00 17.11 -0.62
CA LEU A 311 9.96 16.58 -1.98
C LEU A 311 9.00 17.36 -2.90
N GLY A 312 8.31 18.38 -2.39
CA GLY A 312 7.26 19.05 -3.14
C GLY A 312 6.16 18.08 -3.61
N TRP A 313 5.97 16.98 -2.87
CA TRP A 313 4.95 16.00 -3.20
C TRP A 313 3.56 16.53 -2.85
N SER A 314 2.59 16.28 -3.70
CA SER A 314 1.17 16.58 -3.44
C SER A 314 0.28 15.55 -4.13
N ALA A 315 -0.83 15.22 -3.49
CA ALA A 315 -1.87 14.39 -4.10
C ALA A 315 -2.66 15.22 -5.13
N SER A 316 -2.94 14.62 -6.29
CA SER A 316 -3.63 15.27 -7.41
C SER A 316 -4.60 14.34 -8.16
N SER A 317 -4.64 13.06 -7.77
CA SER A 317 -5.52 12.06 -8.39
C SER A 317 -6.99 12.24 -7.93
N PRO A 318 -7.96 11.62 -8.62
CA PRO A 318 -9.37 11.65 -8.21
C PRO A 318 -9.59 11.23 -6.76
N SER A 319 -10.65 11.73 -6.13
CA SER A 319 -10.97 11.38 -4.74
C SER A 319 -11.49 9.95 -4.65
N LEU A 320 -11.46 9.34 -3.44
CA LEU A 320 -12.08 8.02 -3.21
C LEU A 320 -13.54 8.00 -3.61
N LYS A 321 -14.27 9.08 -3.34
CA LYS A 321 -15.69 9.20 -3.69
C LYS A 321 -15.91 9.08 -5.20
N ASP A 322 -15.01 9.62 -6.01
CA ASP A 322 -15.10 9.54 -7.48
C ASP A 322 -14.82 8.11 -7.99
N GLU A 323 -14.05 7.31 -7.23
CA GLU A 323 -13.63 5.94 -7.58
C GLU A 323 -14.59 4.85 -7.05
N ILE A 324 -15.55 5.17 -6.18
CA ILE A 324 -16.45 4.17 -5.58
C ILE A 324 -17.32 3.49 -6.64
N ASP A 325 -17.92 4.23 -7.58
CA ASP A 325 -18.78 3.65 -8.62
C ASP A 325 -18.00 2.62 -9.46
N ALA A 326 -16.76 2.95 -9.84
CA ALA A 326 -15.88 2.06 -10.58
C ALA A 326 -15.49 0.81 -9.75
N THR A 327 -15.21 1.00 -8.46
CA THR A 327 -14.85 -0.09 -7.53
C THR A 327 -16.02 -1.07 -7.37
N VAL A 328 -17.24 -0.58 -7.16
CA VAL A 328 -18.45 -1.41 -7.02
C VAL A 328 -18.72 -2.17 -8.32
N LEU A 329 -18.65 -1.51 -9.47
CA LEU A 329 -18.83 -2.15 -10.79
C LEU A 329 -17.78 -3.25 -11.03
N PHE A 330 -16.53 -2.99 -10.68
CA PHE A 330 -15.46 -3.98 -10.82
C PHE A 330 -15.73 -5.23 -9.98
N GLN A 331 -16.16 -5.06 -8.72
CA GLN A 331 -16.50 -6.19 -7.85
C GLN A 331 -17.74 -6.94 -8.35
N ALA A 332 -18.77 -6.24 -8.84
CA ALA A 332 -19.94 -6.85 -9.42
C ALA A 332 -19.60 -7.71 -10.67
N LYS A 333 -18.73 -7.20 -11.54
CA LYS A 333 -18.21 -7.97 -12.70
C LYS A 333 -17.46 -9.21 -12.25
N LYS A 334 -16.56 -9.07 -11.28
CA LYS A 334 -15.75 -10.18 -10.73
C LYS A 334 -16.64 -11.27 -10.09
N MET A 335 -17.78 -10.88 -9.54
CA MET A 335 -18.77 -11.80 -8.96
C MET A 335 -19.76 -12.36 -9.98
N GLY A 336 -19.70 -11.96 -11.26
CA GLY A 336 -20.62 -12.40 -12.29
C GLY A 336 -22.03 -11.81 -12.20
N LEU A 337 -22.21 -10.70 -11.46
CA LEU A 337 -23.49 -9.99 -11.34
C LEU A 337 -23.81 -9.13 -12.57
N VAL A 338 -22.82 -8.87 -13.43
CA VAL A 338 -22.98 -8.17 -14.70
C VAL A 338 -22.91 -9.22 -15.80
N PRO A 339 -23.92 -9.28 -16.70
CA PRO A 339 -23.86 -10.21 -17.84
C PRO A 339 -22.60 -9.95 -18.66
N GLY A 340 -21.84 -11.00 -18.97
CA GLY A 340 -20.70 -10.90 -19.88
C GLY A 340 -21.16 -10.59 -21.32
N HIS A 341 -20.29 -9.95 -22.12
CA HIS A 341 -20.59 -9.62 -23.52
C HIS A 341 -21.13 -10.81 -24.32
N ALA A 342 -20.69 -12.04 -24.06
CA ALA A 342 -21.20 -13.23 -24.71
C ALA A 342 -22.68 -13.52 -24.39
N LYS A 343 -23.14 -13.30 -23.16
CA LYS A 343 -24.55 -13.44 -22.77
C LYS A 343 -25.42 -12.32 -23.37
N ILE A 344 -24.92 -11.09 -23.38
CA ILE A 344 -25.58 -9.96 -24.01
C ILE A 344 -25.73 -10.20 -25.53
N ALA A 345 -24.66 -10.68 -26.18
CA ALA A 345 -24.68 -11.01 -27.61
C ALA A 345 -25.56 -12.22 -27.96
N ALA A 346 -25.76 -13.15 -27.02
CA ALA A 346 -26.66 -14.29 -27.18
C ALA A 346 -28.13 -13.97 -26.89
N GLY A 347 -28.43 -12.76 -26.35
CA GLY A 347 -29.79 -12.36 -25.95
C GLY A 347 -30.28 -13.03 -24.65
N ASP A 348 -29.38 -13.60 -23.86
CA ASP A 348 -29.64 -14.29 -22.59
C ASP A 348 -29.51 -13.36 -21.36
N ALA A 349 -29.58 -12.03 -21.55
CA ALA A 349 -29.45 -11.03 -20.50
C ALA A 349 -30.66 -10.10 -20.44
#